data_3a41be3cce0e20fc8b0efe83a8c51eda
#
_entry.id   3a41be3cce0e20fc8b0efe83a8c51eda
#
_cell.length_a   1.000
_cell.length_b   1.000
_cell.length_c   1.000
_cell.angle_alpha   90.00
_cell.angle_beta   90.00
_cell.angle_gamma   90.00
#
_symmetry.space_group_name_H-M   'P 1'
#
loop_
_entity.id
_entity.type
_entity.pdbx_description
1 polymer ?
#
loop_
_entity_poly.entity_id
_entity_poly.type
_entity_poly.pdbx_seq_one_letter_code
_entity_poly.pdbx_strand_id
1 'polypeptide(L)'
;MDPKEARRNDRYTQLAVAASRLALKDASLEDTSKLDADRFGVLIGSGIGGMLTIQTQSRRLYEGGPRKVSPFMIPSLIANIASGVVAIEVGARGPNYGIVSACASGTHSIGESFHMLRDGESDVMLAGGSEAAITELGYAGFCSMKAMSTSYNDTPTTASRPFDKGRDGFVMGEGSGVLVMETLEHAQARGATIYCE
;
A
#
# COMPACT_ATOMS: atom_id res chain seq x y z
N MET A 1 -13.66 5.58 -3.06
CA MET A 1 -13.02 6.43 -4.11
C MET A 1 -13.98 6.54 -5.28
N ASP A 2 -14.25 7.77 -5.76
CA ASP A 2 -15.10 7.94 -6.93
C ASP A 2 -14.38 7.55 -8.24
N PRO A 3 -15.11 7.30 -9.36
CA PRO A 3 -14.48 6.87 -10.61
C PRO A 3 -13.50 7.89 -11.23
N LYS A 4 -13.64 9.18 -10.93
CA LYS A 4 -12.74 10.24 -11.44
C LYS A 4 -11.41 10.21 -10.65
N GLU A 5 -11.48 10.05 -9.36
CA GLU A 5 -10.30 9.91 -8.49
C GLU A 5 -9.57 8.59 -8.75
N ALA A 6 -10.31 7.49 -8.92
CA ALA A 6 -9.72 6.19 -9.25
C ALA A 6 -8.85 6.26 -10.52
N ARG A 7 -9.28 7.01 -11.55
CA ARG A 7 -8.49 7.20 -12.78
C ARG A 7 -7.21 8.04 -12.60
N ARG A 8 -7.08 8.76 -11.48
CA ARG A 8 -5.91 9.60 -11.15
C ARG A 8 -4.92 8.90 -10.24
N ASN A 9 -5.28 7.72 -9.74
CA ASN A 9 -4.48 6.94 -8.82
C ASN A 9 -4.14 5.59 -9.43
N ASP A 10 -2.89 5.14 -9.26
CA ASP A 10 -2.48 3.80 -9.62
C ASP A 10 -3.22 2.77 -8.76
N ARG A 11 -3.26 1.53 -9.23
CA ARG A 11 -3.99 0.43 -8.60
C ARG A 11 -3.54 0.18 -7.15
N TYR A 12 -2.23 0.25 -6.86
CA TYR A 12 -1.75 0.04 -5.49
C TYR A 12 -2.30 1.10 -4.51
N THR A 13 -2.45 2.36 -4.95
CA THR A 13 -3.07 3.42 -4.15
C THR A 13 -4.56 3.15 -3.93
N GLN A 14 -5.28 2.65 -4.95
CA GLN A 14 -6.68 2.27 -4.82
C GLN A 14 -6.88 1.16 -3.80
N LEU A 15 -5.99 0.15 -3.80
CA LEU A 15 -6.00 -0.94 -2.83
C LEU A 15 -5.71 -0.43 -1.42
N ALA A 16 -4.73 0.49 -1.26
CA ALA A 16 -4.41 1.12 0.02
C ALA A 16 -5.62 1.85 0.62
N VAL A 17 -6.31 2.66 -0.18
CA VAL A 17 -7.54 3.36 0.25
C VAL A 17 -8.62 2.38 0.69
N ALA A 18 -8.84 1.32 -0.09
CA ALA A 18 -9.84 0.31 0.26
C ALA A 18 -9.50 -0.41 1.58
N ALA A 19 -8.25 -0.83 1.75
CA ALA A 19 -7.79 -1.50 2.96
C ALA A 19 -7.86 -0.57 4.19
N SER A 20 -7.48 0.71 4.03
CA SER A 20 -7.57 1.70 5.11
C SER A 20 -9.01 1.94 5.58
N ARG A 21 -9.96 2.03 4.64
CA ARG A 21 -11.39 2.14 4.99
C ARG A 21 -11.89 0.91 5.74
N LEU A 22 -11.47 -0.29 5.34
CA LEU A 22 -11.84 -1.53 6.02
C LEU A 22 -11.24 -1.58 7.43
N ALA A 23 -9.97 -1.19 7.59
CA ALA A 23 -9.30 -1.12 8.89
C ALA A 23 -9.99 -0.13 9.84
N LEU A 24 -10.32 1.09 9.36
CA LEU A 24 -11.06 2.08 10.14
C LEU A 24 -12.46 1.59 10.54
N LYS A 25 -13.15 0.91 9.64
CA LYS A 25 -14.46 0.31 9.94
C LYS A 25 -14.34 -0.77 11.01
N ASP A 26 -13.37 -1.65 10.91
CA ASP A 26 -13.14 -2.71 11.90
C ASP A 26 -12.79 -2.13 13.28
N ALA A 27 -12.01 -1.04 13.29
CA ALA A 27 -11.66 -0.30 14.50
C ALA A 27 -12.79 0.59 15.05
N SER A 28 -13.96 0.68 14.38
CA SER A 28 -15.05 1.63 14.71
C SER A 28 -14.60 3.10 14.71
N LEU A 29 -13.77 3.45 13.72
CA LEU A 29 -13.19 4.79 13.52
C LEU A 29 -13.54 5.38 12.14
N GLU A 30 -14.71 5.03 11.56
CA GLU A 30 -15.14 5.58 10.27
C GLU A 30 -15.31 7.10 10.31
N ASP A 31 -15.74 7.65 11.45
CA ASP A 31 -15.81 9.09 11.68
C ASP A 31 -14.50 9.62 12.27
N THR A 32 -13.51 9.81 11.40
CA THR A 32 -12.18 10.30 11.76
C THR A 32 -12.17 11.76 12.22
N SER A 33 -13.26 12.52 12.05
CA SER A 33 -13.38 13.91 12.51
C SER A 33 -13.28 14.05 14.03
N LYS A 34 -13.46 12.95 14.76
CA LYS A 34 -13.35 12.88 16.23
C LYS A 34 -11.92 12.68 16.72
N LEU A 35 -10.99 12.34 15.81
CA LEU A 35 -9.58 12.18 16.14
C LEU A 35 -8.87 13.54 16.12
N ASP A 36 -7.81 13.66 16.92
CA ASP A 36 -6.86 14.77 16.74
C ASP A 36 -6.10 14.53 15.43
N ALA A 37 -6.44 15.31 14.40
CA ALA A 37 -5.87 15.16 13.07
C ALA A 37 -4.35 15.35 13.06
N ASP A 38 -3.79 16.18 13.92
CA ASP A 38 -2.35 16.45 13.99
C ASP A 38 -1.58 15.31 14.68
N ARG A 39 -2.30 14.44 15.40
CA ARG A 39 -1.78 13.24 16.05
C ARG A 39 -2.25 11.94 15.38
N PHE A 40 -2.89 12.06 14.21
CA PHE A 40 -3.30 10.94 13.36
C PHE A 40 -2.43 10.87 12.12
N GLY A 41 -1.64 9.82 11.99
CA GLY A 41 -0.68 9.62 10.91
C GLY A 41 -1.01 8.45 9.99
N VAL A 42 -0.31 8.38 8.84
CA VAL A 42 -0.47 7.33 7.83
C VAL A 42 0.88 6.95 7.25
N LEU A 43 1.28 5.69 7.42
CA LEU A 43 2.46 5.08 6.81
C LEU A 43 2.07 3.81 6.05
N ILE A 44 2.04 3.89 4.71
CA ILE A 44 1.77 2.74 3.83
C ILE A 44 2.96 2.57 2.90
N GLY A 45 3.70 1.48 3.10
CA GLY A 45 4.86 1.14 2.29
C GLY A 45 4.47 0.50 0.96
N SER A 46 5.31 0.71 -0.05
CA SER A 46 5.24 0.05 -1.34
C SER A 46 6.64 -0.21 -1.85
N GLY A 47 6.91 -1.39 -2.40
CA GLY A 47 8.23 -1.73 -2.95
C GLY A 47 8.50 -1.07 -4.30
N ILE A 48 7.46 -0.86 -5.10
CA ILE A 48 7.58 -0.43 -6.50
C ILE A 48 6.76 0.85 -6.77
N GLY A 49 5.64 1.02 -6.09
CA GLY A 49 4.70 2.10 -6.38
C GLY A 49 3.90 1.86 -7.66
N GLY A 50 3.67 2.90 -8.46
CA GLY A 50 2.77 2.87 -9.62
C GLY A 50 3.33 2.21 -10.88
N MET A 51 3.61 0.91 -10.85
CA MET A 51 4.15 0.15 -11.99
C MET A 51 3.23 0.19 -13.21
N LEU A 52 1.91 0.10 -13.02
CA LEU A 52 0.94 0.19 -14.12
C LEU A 52 0.97 1.57 -14.76
N THR A 53 1.13 2.62 -13.96
CA THR A 53 1.29 4.01 -14.44
C THR A 53 2.56 4.13 -15.27
N ILE A 54 3.71 3.63 -14.79
CA ILE A 54 4.97 3.65 -15.54
C ILE A 54 4.79 2.99 -16.90
N GLN A 55 4.30 1.75 -16.93
CA GLN A 55 4.11 1.00 -18.18
C GLN A 55 3.18 1.74 -19.15
N THR A 56 2.04 2.21 -18.66
CA THR A 56 1.02 2.85 -19.50
C THR A 56 1.51 4.18 -20.07
N GLN A 57 2.16 5.01 -19.25
CA GLN A 57 2.64 6.32 -19.68
C GLN A 57 3.86 6.21 -20.58
N SER A 58 4.74 5.23 -20.37
CA SER A 58 5.85 4.91 -21.29
C SER A 58 5.31 4.53 -22.69
N ARG A 59 4.31 3.66 -22.76
CA ARG A 59 3.65 3.30 -24.02
C ARG A 59 3.07 4.54 -24.72
N ARG A 60 2.33 5.39 -24.02
CA ARG A 60 1.78 6.64 -24.57
C ARG A 60 2.85 7.60 -25.08
N LEU A 61 4.00 7.68 -24.40
CA LEU A 61 5.13 8.50 -24.82
C LEU A 61 5.70 8.00 -26.15
N TYR A 62 5.95 6.71 -26.28
CA TYR A 62 6.56 6.13 -27.48
C TYR A 62 5.62 6.12 -28.68
N GLU A 63 4.32 5.89 -28.48
CA GLU A 63 3.33 5.84 -29.55
C GLU A 63 2.84 7.23 -30.00
N GLY A 64 2.78 8.20 -29.08
CA GLY A 64 2.10 9.48 -29.35
C GLY A 64 2.88 10.74 -28.96
N GLY A 65 4.10 10.59 -28.47
CA GLY A 65 4.99 11.68 -28.06
C GLY A 65 4.62 12.30 -26.69
N PRO A 66 5.42 13.28 -26.25
CA PRO A 66 5.37 13.78 -24.87
C PRO A 66 4.02 14.42 -24.48
N ARG A 67 3.28 14.95 -25.43
CA ARG A 67 1.95 15.55 -25.17
C ARG A 67 0.86 14.53 -24.83
N LYS A 68 1.12 13.23 -25.01
CA LYS A 68 0.19 12.15 -24.64
C LYS A 68 0.39 11.63 -23.23
N VAL A 69 1.48 12.00 -22.57
CA VAL A 69 1.73 11.64 -21.16
C VAL A 69 0.78 12.39 -20.25
N SER A 70 0.22 11.67 -19.27
CA SER A 70 -0.75 12.26 -18.33
C SER A 70 -0.07 13.26 -17.39
N PRO A 71 -0.68 14.42 -17.08
CA PRO A 71 -0.19 15.32 -16.04
C PRO A 71 -0.24 14.69 -14.64
N PHE A 72 -1.00 13.62 -14.46
CA PHE A 72 -1.07 12.86 -13.22
C PHE A 72 -0.05 11.71 -13.14
N MET A 73 0.85 11.57 -14.13
CA MET A 73 1.83 10.47 -14.14
C MET A 73 2.65 10.46 -12.84
N ILE A 74 3.29 11.58 -12.52
CA ILE A 74 4.18 11.65 -11.34
C ILE A 74 3.41 11.41 -10.03
N PRO A 75 2.30 12.13 -9.75
CA PRO A 75 1.52 11.86 -8.55
C PRO A 75 0.96 10.43 -8.44
N SER A 76 0.80 9.73 -9.56
CA SER A 76 0.27 8.35 -9.53
C SER A 76 1.35 7.30 -9.33
N LEU A 77 2.62 7.60 -9.71
CA LEU A 77 3.67 6.58 -9.72
C LEU A 77 4.53 6.55 -8.45
N ILE A 78 4.70 7.69 -7.75
CA ILE A 78 5.62 7.78 -6.61
C ILE A 78 5.17 6.92 -5.43
N ALA A 79 6.11 6.17 -4.83
CA ALA A 79 5.79 5.12 -3.87
C ALA A 79 5.17 5.62 -2.55
N ASN A 80 5.34 6.89 -2.19
CA ASN A 80 4.74 7.47 -1.00
C ASN A 80 3.30 7.98 -1.18
N ILE A 81 2.77 8.00 -2.42
CA ILE A 81 1.47 8.64 -2.67
C ILE A 81 0.30 7.88 -2.04
N ALA A 82 0.44 6.57 -1.82
CA ALA A 82 -0.59 5.80 -1.11
C ALA A 82 -0.83 6.37 0.28
N SER A 83 0.23 6.65 1.05
CA SER A 83 0.13 7.33 2.36
C SER A 83 -0.51 8.71 2.23
N GLY A 84 -0.09 9.51 1.24
CA GLY A 84 -0.62 10.86 1.02
C GLY A 84 -2.11 10.87 0.65
N VAL A 85 -2.54 10.00 -0.27
CA VAL A 85 -3.96 9.92 -0.70
C VAL A 85 -4.85 9.43 0.44
N VAL A 86 -4.40 8.41 1.19
CA VAL A 86 -5.13 7.95 2.37
C VAL A 86 -5.25 9.05 3.41
N ALA A 87 -4.15 9.77 3.73
CA ALA A 87 -4.17 10.86 4.70
C ALA A 87 -5.16 11.97 4.31
N ILE A 88 -5.17 12.38 3.03
CA ILE A 88 -6.13 13.38 2.52
C ILE A 88 -7.57 12.88 2.70
N GLU A 89 -7.82 11.61 2.39
CA GLU A 89 -9.15 11.04 2.48
C GLU A 89 -9.70 10.96 3.91
N VAL A 90 -8.83 10.60 4.86
CA VAL A 90 -9.22 10.44 6.27
C VAL A 90 -9.01 11.70 7.11
N GLY A 91 -8.45 12.76 6.51
CA GLY A 91 -8.18 14.02 7.20
C GLY A 91 -7.01 13.98 8.19
N ALA A 92 -6.11 12.99 8.06
CA ALA A 92 -4.92 12.86 8.90
C ALA A 92 -3.87 13.94 8.55
N ARG A 93 -3.27 14.56 9.56
CA ARG A 93 -2.24 15.61 9.43
C ARG A 93 -1.00 15.33 10.26
N GLY A 94 -0.96 14.21 10.96
CA GLY A 94 0.21 13.69 11.64
C GLY A 94 1.27 13.16 10.69
N PRO A 95 2.23 12.35 11.15
CA PRO A 95 3.32 11.81 10.33
C PRO A 95 2.79 11.12 9.06
N ASN A 96 3.34 11.51 7.90
CA ASN A 96 2.93 10.97 6.60
C ASN A 96 4.11 10.89 5.64
N TYR A 97 4.53 9.67 5.34
CA TYR A 97 5.55 9.39 4.32
C TYR A 97 5.46 7.94 3.86
N GLY A 98 6.25 7.56 2.86
CA GLY A 98 6.31 6.20 2.36
C GLY A 98 7.62 5.53 2.73
N ILE A 99 7.56 4.25 3.09
CA ILE A 99 8.73 3.41 3.32
C ILE A 99 8.90 2.48 2.13
N VAL A 100 10.11 2.43 1.60
CA VAL A 100 10.47 1.59 0.46
C VAL A 100 11.65 0.71 0.85
N SER A 101 11.36 -0.56 1.10
CA SER A 101 12.34 -1.59 1.44
C SER A 101 11.95 -2.95 0.82
N ALA A 102 11.58 -2.90 -0.46
CA ALA A 102 11.11 -4.05 -1.23
C ALA A 102 9.97 -4.80 -0.50
N CYS A 103 10.04 -6.13 -0.39
CA CYS A 103 8.99 -6.95 0.25
C CYS A 103 8.79 -6.64 1.75
N ALA A 104 9.75 -5.98 2.41
CA ALA A 104 9.68 -5.60 3.82
C ALA A 104 8.98 -4.24 4.06
N SER A 105 8.60 -3.51 3.01
CA SER A 105 8.05 -2.14 3.13
C SER A 105 6.87 -2.04 4.08
N GLY A 106 5.91 -2.97 3.99
CA GLY A 106 4.75 -3.00 4.88
C GLY A 106 5.12 -3.27 6.35
N THR A 107 6.01 -4.21 6.60
CA THR A 107 6.50 -4.53 7.96
C THR A 107 7.27 -3.35 8.56
N HIS A 108 8.12 -2.69 7.77
CA HIS A 108 8.84 -1.51 8.22
C HIS A 108 7.89 -0.33 8.52
N SER A 109 6.83 -0.15 7.71
CA SER A 109 5.81 0.87 7.98
C SER A 109 5.11 0.64 9.33
N ILE A 110 4.81 -0.61 9.67
CA ILE A 110 4.24 -0.98 10.98
C ILE A 110 5.26 -0.70 12.10
N GLY A 111 6.53 -1.10 11.92
CA GLY A 111 7.58 -0.87 12.92
C GLY A 111 7.84 0.61 13.19
N GLU A 112 7.93 1.43 12.16
CA GLU A 112 8.10 2.89 12.33
C GLU A 112 6.87 3.54 12.97
N SER A 113 5.66 3.11 12.60
CA SER A 113 4.43 3.59 13.25
C SER A 113 4.40 3.22 14.73
N PHE A 114 4.88 2.03 15.09
CA PHE A 114 5.03 1.64 16.49
C PHE A 114 5.98 2.58 17.25
N HIS A 115 7.12 2.93 16.65
CA HIS A 115 8.05 3.87 17.26
C HIS A 115 7.42 5.25 17.47
N MET A 116 6.70 5.77 16.48
CA MET A 116 6.01 7.07 16.57
C MET A 116 4.96 7.10 17.69
N LEU A 117 4.18 6.04 17.84
CA LEU A 117 3.20 5.91 18.92
C LEU A 117 3.89 5.82 20.28
N ARG A 118 4.91 4.97 20.41
CA ARG A 118 5.69 4.81 21.65
C ARG A 118 6.39 6.10 22.08
N ASP A 119 6.94 6.83 21.12
CA ASP A 119 7.72 8.05 21.39
C ASP A 119 6.82 9.30 21.50
N GLY A 120 5.48 9.11 21.41
CA GLY A 120 4.47 10.15 21.63
C GLY A 120 4.32 11.14 20.48
N GLU A 121 4.75 10.81 19.27
CA GLU A 121 4.56 11.64 18.07
C GLU A 121 3.13 11.56 17.51
N SER A 122 2.45 10.45 17.73
CA SER A 122 1.07 10.21 17.28
C SER A 122 0.29 9.44 18.33
N ASP A 123 -1.05 9.50 18.27
CA ASP A 123 -1.95 8.67 19.08
C ASP A 123 -2.59 7.57 18.25
N VAL A 124 -2.75 7.80 16.93
CA VAL A 124 -3.35 6.86 15.98
C VAL A 124 -2.52 6.83 14.70
N MET A 125 -2.26 5.63 14.18
CA MET A 125 -1.56 5.43 12.91
C MET A 125 -2.32 4.41 12.03
N LEU A 126 -2.50 4.74 10.76
CA LEU A 126 -2.77 3.74 9.71
C LEU A 126 -1.44 3.25 9.17
N ALA A 127 -1.13 1.98 9.39
CA ALA A 127 0.17 1.42 9.05
C ALA A 127 0.03 0.11 8.26
N GLY A 128 0.85 -0.06 7.21
CA GLY A 128 0.81 -1.28 6.43
C GLY A 128 1.55 -1.19 5.12
N GLY A 129 1.10 -1.97 4.15
CA GLY A 129 1.69 -2.01 2.81
C GLY A 129 0.65 -2.19 1.72
N SER A 130 1.01 -1.75 0.52
CA SER A 130 0.19 -1.93 -0.68
C SER A 130 1.06 -2.10 -1.92
N GLU A 131 0.76 -3.10 -2.74
CA GLU A 131 1.51 -3.37 -3.97
C GLU A 131 0.59 -3.85 -5.09
N ALA A 132 0.82 -3.35 -6.32
CA ALA A 132 0.10 -3.77 -7.51
C ALA A 132 1.02 -3.72 -8.74
N ALA A 133 1.90 -4.72 -8.85
CA ALA A 133 2.93 -4.78 -9.87
C ALA A 133 2.66 -5.82 -10.97
N ILE A 134 1.44 -6.39 -11.03
CA ILE A 134 1.05 -7.36 -12.08
C ILE A 134 0.83 -6.61 -13.39
N THR A 135 1.93 -6.33 -14.08
CA THR A 135 1.99 -5.70 -15.39
C THR A 135 2.94 -6.49 -16.30
N GLU A 136 2.87 -6.28 -17.61
CA GLU A 136 3.80 -6.91 -18.55
C GLU A 136 5.26 -6.60 -18.18
N LEU A 137 5.56 -5.34 -17.82
CA LEU A 137 6.89 -4.90 -17.43
C LEU A 137 7.33 -5.53 -16.09
N GLY A 138 6.43 -5.59 -15.11
CA GLY A 138 6.69 -6.22 -13.82
C GLY A 138 6.99 -7.72 -13.97
N TYR A 139 6.15 -8.43 -14.73
CA TYR A 139 6.38 -9.84 -15.04
C TYR A 139 7.69 -10.06 -15.78
N ALA A 140 7.97 -9.27 -16.83
CA ALA A 140 9.21 -9.39 -17.60
C ALA A 140 10.46 -9.21 -16.72
N GLY A 141 10.42 -8.25 -15.79
CA GLY A 141 11.50 -8.02 -14.84
C GLY A 141 11.76 -9.22 -13.93
N PHE A 142 10.71 -9.74 -13.29
CA PHE A 142 10.84 -10.90 -12.40
C PHE A 142 11.15 -12.20 -13.14
N CYS A 143 10.64 -12.39 -14.35
CA CYS A 143 11.00 -13.53 -15.20
C CYS A 143 12.47 -13.45 -15.63
N SER A 144 12.96 -12.27 -16.01
CA SER A 144 14.35 -12.07 -16.43
C SER A 144 15.34 -12.44 -15.33
N MET A 145 15.03 -12.18 -14.08
CA MET A 145 15.85 -12.58 -12.92
C MET A 145 15.58 -14.02 -12.44
N LYS A 146 14.73 -14.78 -13.15
CA LYS A 146 14.37 -16.18 -12.84
C LYS A 146 13.76 -16.36 -11.44
N ALA A 147 12.99 -15.38 -10.98
CA ALA A 147 12.36 -15.43 -9.65
C ALA A 147 10.96 -16.06 -9.65
N MET A 148 10.33 -16.14 -10.83
CA MET A 148 8.95 -16.65 -10.97
C MET A 148 8.92 -18.17 -11.09
N SER A 149 7.85 -18.78 -10.53
CA SER A 149 7.53 -20.19 -10.76
C SER A 149 7.17 -20.42 -12.22
N THR A 150 7.72 -21.45 -12.84
CA THR A 150 7.49 -21.81 -14.24
C THR A 150 7.14 -23.29 -14.44
N SER A 151 7.42 -24.16 -13.48
CA SER A 151 7.20 -25.60 -13.58
C SER A 151 5.72 -26.03 -13.37
N TYR A 152 4.87 -25.10 -12.95
CA TYR A 152 3.47 -25.38 -12.60
C TYR A 152 2.45 -24.68 -13.49
N ASN A 153 2.84 -24.30 -14.72
CA ASN A 153 1.93 -23.59 -15.63
C ASN A 153 0.70 -24.43 -16.02
N ASP A 154 0.84 -25.75 -16.07
CA ASP A 154 -0.26 -26.68 -16.35
C ASP A 154 -1.16 -26.95 -15.12
N THR A 155 -0.68 -26.58 -13.92
CA THR A 155 -1.40 -26.74 -12.64
C THR A 155 -1.27 -25.47 -11.79
N PRO A 156 -1.76 -24.32 -12.27
CA PRO A 156 -1.48 -23.01 -11.67
C PRO A 156 -1.97 -22.86 -10.22
N THR A 157 -3.01 -23.59 -9.83
CA THR A 157 -3.54 -23.59 -8.47
C THR A 157 -2.57 -24.19 -7.44
N THR A 158 -1.52 -24.90 -7.88
CA THR A 158 -0.49 -25.51 -7.03
C THR A 158 0.86 -24.82 -7.16
N ALA A 159 0.97 -23.76 -7.96
CA ALA A 159 2.25 -23.06 -8.22
C ALA A 159 2.76 -22.26 -7.01
N SER A 160 1.87 -21.57 -6.31
CA SER A 160 2.24 -20.89 -5.06
C SER A 160 2.33 -21.89 -3.92
N ARG A 161 3.56 -22.22 -3.53
CA ARG A 161 3.86 -23.27 -2.53
C ARG A 161 4.99 -22.84 -1.59
N PRO A 162 4.76 -21.81 -0.74
CA PRO A 162 5.76 -21.34 0.20
C PRO A 162 6.22 -22.49 1.13
N PHE A 163 7.53 -22.54 1.39
CA PHE A 163 8.20 -23.56 2.22
C PHE A 163 8.21 -24.98 1.65
N ASP A 164 7.49 -25.30 0.57
CA ASP A 164 7.50 -26.61 -0.07
C ASP A 164 8.88 -26.91 -0.68
N LYS A 165 9.33 -28.18 -0.59
CA LYS A 165 10.62 -28.61 -1.16
C LYS A 165 10.66 -28.48 -2.70
N GLY A 166 9.52 -28.68 -3.35
CA GLY A 166 9.37 -28.59 -4.81
C GLY A 166 9.11 -27.19 -5.35
N ARG A 167 9.20 -26.12 -4.52
CA ARG A 167 9.03 -24.74 -5.00
C ARG A 167 10.13 -24.36 -5.98
N ASP A 168 9.80 -23.64 -7.02
CA ASP A 168 10.69 -23.22 -8.11
C ASP A 168 10.69 -21.71 -8.36
N GLY A 169 10.03 -20.94 -7.53
CA GLY A 169 9.88 -19.51 -7.63
C GLY A 169 8.61 -19.04 -6.93
N PHE A 170 8.28 -17.77 -7.07
CA PHE A 170 7.05 -17.20 -6.51
C PHE A 170 5.99 -16.95 -7.58
N VAL A 171 4.75 -16.77 -7.16
CA VAL A 171 3.63 -16.31 -7.99
C VAL A 171 3.30 -14.88 -7.56
N MET A 172 3.32 -13.93 -8.50
CA MET A 172 2.99 -12.54 -8.21
C MET A 172 1.55 -12.39 -7.75
N GLY A 173 1.37 -11.59 -6.69
CA GLY A 173 0.08 -11.14 -6.21
C GLY A 173 0.00 -9.62 -6.14
N GLU A 174 -1.21 -9.10 -6.03
CA GLU A 174 -1.51 -7.70 -5.71
C GLU A 174 -2.36 -7.66 -4.44
N GLY A 175 -2.16 -6.64 -3.64
CA GLY A 175 -2.96 -6.51 -2.43
C GLY A 175 -2.53 -5.34 -1.56
N SER A 176 -3.30 -5.14 -0.49
CA SER A 176 -2.98 -4.19 0.57
C SER A 176 -3.44 -4.76 1.90
N GLY A 177 -2.62 -4.55 2.93
CA GLY A 177 -2.95 -4.81 4.32
C GLY A 177 -2.64 -3.58 5.16
N VAL A 178 -3.63 -3.11 5.92
CA VAL A 178 -3.50 -1.91 6.77
C VAL A 178 -4.03 -2.23 8.15
N LEU A 179 -3.28 -1.82 9.17
CA LEU A 179 -3.66 -1.88 10.58
C LEU A 179 -4.01 -0.48 11.08
N VAL A 180 -4.97 -0.39 11.98
CA VAL A 180 -5.13 0.75 12.89
C VAL A 180 -4.28 0.44 14.12
N MET A 181 -3.29 1.27 14.37
CA MET A 181 -2.42 1.20 15.55
C MET A 181 -2.70 2.42 16.42
N GLU A 182 -2.77 2.21 17.74
CA GLU A 182 -3.08 3.27 18.69
C GLU A 182 -2.18 3.17 19.93
N THR A 183 -1.99 4.29 20.62
CA THR A 183 -1.48 4.19 21.99
C THR A 183 -2.50 3.43 22.85
N LEU A 184 -2.02 2.70 23.85
CA LEU A 184 -2.90 1.91 24.73
C LEU A 184 -3.93 2.81 25.43
N GLU A 185 -3.50 3.98 25.87
CA GLU A 185 -4.35 4.98 26.54
C GLU A 185 -5.49 5.45 25.63
N HIS A 186 -5.18 5.74 24.35
CA HIS A 186 -6.20 6.17 23.38
C HIS A 186 -7.20 5.04 23.11
N ALA A 187 -6.71 3.82 22.87
CA ALA A 187 -7.56 2.66 22.61
C ALA A 187 -8.51 2.35 23.79
N GLN A 188 -7.98 2.39 25.03
CA GLN A 188 -8.76 2.14 26.24
C GLN A 188 -9.80 3.24 26.48
N ALA A 189 -9.43 4.52 26.29
CA ALA A 189 -10.33 5.66 26.52
C ALA A 189 -11.57 5.63 25.63
N ARG A 190 -11.46 5.08 24.43
CA ARG A 190 -12.61 4.92 23.51
C ARG A 190 -13.28 3.53 23.56
N GLY A 191 -12.79 2.62 24.41
CA GLY A 191 -13.33 1.25 24.54
C GLY A 191 -13.08 0.39 23.29
N ALA A 192 -11.91 0.52 22.67
CA ALA A 192 -11.53 -0.24 21.48
C ALA A 192 -11.46 -1.74 21.73
N THR A 193 -11.74 -2.54 20.70
CA THR A 193 -11.37 -3.95 20.68
C THR A 193 -9.86 -4.02 20.34
N ILE A 194 -9.06 -4.48 21.31
CA ILE A 194 -7.62 -4.62 21.16
C ILE A 194 -7.33 -6.08 20.78
N TYR A 195 -6.73 -6.30 19.61
CA TYR A 195 -6.40 -7.64 19.13
C TYR A 195 -5.06 -8.14 19.72
N CYS A 196 -4.08 -7.24 19.87
CA CYS A 196 -2.76 -7.53 20.43
C CYS A 196 -2.05 -6.24 20.84
N GLU A 197 -1.00 -6.40 21.64
CA GLU A 197 -0.02 -5.38 22.03
C GLU A 197 1.37 -5.74 21.50
#